data_c67cde3a69117a0285cb5f53b449eb52
#
_entry.id   c67cde3a69117a0285cb5f53b449eb52
#
_cell.length_a   1.000
_cell.length_b   1.000
_cell.length_c   1.000
_cell.angle_alpha   90.00
_cell.angle_beta   90.00
_cell.angle_gamma   90.00
#
_symmetry.space_group_name_H-M   'P 1'
#
loop_
_entity.id
_entity.type
_entity.pdbx_description
1 polymer ?
#
loop_
_entity_poly.entity_id
_entity_poly.type
_entity_poly.pdbx_seq_one_letter_code
_entity_poly.pdbx_strand_id
1 'polypeptide(L)'
;MTMIFGIPVQALMGQLLVGLINGSFYALLSLGLAVIFGLLRVINFAHGAQYMLGAFTALLLLTMGGVNYWLALILAPLIVGLFGAIIERTMLSRLYKLDHLYGLLFTFGLALAIEGTFRYFYGASGMPYAAPGALTGAVNLGFMFLPIYRGWVVIASLIVCLGVWFLIEKTKLGAYLRAATENPTLVQSFGVNVPLLLTLTYALGAGLAAFAGVLAAPVYQVSPLMGSNLIIIVFAVVVVGGMGSILGAIVTGYLLGVVEGLTKVFYPEASNIVIFVIMAIVLILRPAGLFGKDA
;
A
#
# COMPACT_ATOMS: atom_id res chain seq x y z
N MET A 1 -21.39 -32.25 -3.94
CA MET A 1 -20.68 -31.04 -3.55
C MET A 1 -20.31 -31.17 -2.08
N THR A 2 -19.04 -31.16 -1.75
CA THR A 2 -18.60 -31.17 -0.34
C THR A 2 -18.95 -29.83 0.29
N MET A 3 -19.66 -29.88 1.42
CA MET A 3 -20.05 -28.70 2.21
C MET A 3 -19.27 -28.65 3.51
N ILE A 4 -18.79 -27.50 3.91
CA ILE A 4 -18.18 -27.23 5.20
C ILE A 4 -19.03 -26.13 5.87
N PHE A 5 -19.56 -26.39 7.05
CA PHE A 5 -20.51 -25.52 7.76
C PHE A 5 -21.73 -25.07 6.91
N GLY A 6 -22.24 -25.96 6.05
CA GLY A 6 -23.37 -25.64 5.16
C GLY A 6 -23.03 -24.79 3.93
N ILE A 7 -21.75 -24.48 3.70
CA ILE A 7 -21.26 -23.68 2.60
C ILE A 7 -20.53 -24.57 1.58
N PRO A 8 -20.75 -24.39 0.27
CA PRO A 8 -19.99 -25.10 -0.75
C PRO A 8 -18.49 -24.79 -0.64
N VAL A 9 -17.64 -25.82 -0.62
CA VAL A 9 -16.17 -25.66 -0.57
C VAL A 9 -15.65 -24.74 -1.67
N GLN A 10 -16.29 -24.78 -2.84
CA GLN A 10 -15.96 -23.90 -3.97
C GLN A 10 -16.11 -22.41 -3.63
N ALA A 11 -17.18 -22.04 -2.94
CA ALA A 11 -17.41 -20.65 -2.51
C ALA A 11 -16.37 -20.20 -1.47
N LEU A 12 -16.06 -21.08 -0.51
CA LEU A 12 -15.04 -20.83 0.51
C LEU A 12 -13.67 -20.59 -0.13
N MET A 13 -13.22 -21.50 -1.00
CA MET A 13 -11.92 -21.39 -1.69
C MET A 13 -11.86 -20.18 -2.62
N GLY A 14 -12.98 -19.87 -3.30
CA GLY A 14 -13.09 -18.68 -4.14
C GLY A 14 -12.91 -17.39 -3.35
N GLN A 15 -13.57 -17.24 -2.21
CA GLN A 15 -13.46 -16.05 -1.36
C GLN A 15 -12.13 -15.95 -0.63
N LEU A 16 -11.50 -17.07 -0.25
CA LEU A 16 -10.13 -17.08 0.25
C LEU A 16 -9.16 -16.50 -0.78
N LEU A 17 -9.31 -16.92 -2.04
CA LEU A 17 -8.46 -16.42 -3.12
C LEU A 17 -8.68 -14.92 -3.39
N VAL A 18 -9.94 -14.48 -3.41
CA VAL A 18 -10.28 -13.04 -3.54
C VAL A 18 -9.72 -12.26 -2.35
N GLY A 19 -9.82 -12.80 -1.13
CA GLY A 19 -9.23 -12.22 0.07
C GLY A 19 -7.70 -12.10 -0.02
N LEU A 20 -7.03 -13.11 -0.58
CA LEU A 20 -5.58 -13.08 -0.80
C LEU A 20 -5.18 -11.99 -1.82
N ILE A 21 -5.98 -11.79 -2.88
CA ILE A 21 -5.76 -10.74 -3.87
C ILE A 21 -5.94 -9.35 -3.24
N ASN A 22 -7.01 -9.13 -2.46
CA ASN A 22 -7.21 -7.89 -1.73
C ASN A 22 -6.08 -7.66 -0.72
N GLY A 23 -5.68 -8.72 0.00
CA GLY A 23 -4.55 -8.72 0.92
C GLY A 23 -3.22 -8.32 0.27
N SER A 24 -3.04 -8.62 -1.02
CA SER A 24 -1.86 -8.18 -1.77
C SER A 24 -1.78 -6.65 -1.89
N PHE A 25 -2.90 -5.99 -2.15
CA PHE A 25 -2.97 -4.52 -2.18
C PHE A 25 -2.79 -3.93 -0.79
N TYR A 26 -3.43 -4.53 0.22
CA TYR A 26 -3.28 -4.12 1.61
C TYR A 26 -1.83 -4.24 2.08
N ALA A 27 -1.16 -5.34 1.78
CA ALA A 27 0.23 -5.57 2.15
C ALA A 27 1.18 -4.57 1.48
N LEU A 28 1.05 -4.32 0.16
CA LEU A 28 1.89 -3.37 -0.56
C LEU A 28 1.73 -1.94 -0.06
N LEU A 29 0.49 -1.48 0.08
CA LEU A 29 0.19 -0.13 0.55
C LEU A 29 0.62 0.06 2.00
N SER A 30 0.31 -0.91 2.87
CA SER A 30 0.69 -0.86 4.28
C SER A 30 2.19 -0.93 4.47
N LEU A 31 2.91 -1.70 3.64
CA LEU A 31 4.36 -1.73 3.65
C LEU A 31 4.95 -0.35 3.34
N GLY A 32 4.48 0.33 2.28
CA GLY A 32 4.93 1.67 1.92
C GLY A 32 4.67 2.67 3.04
N LEU A 33 3.48 2.62 3.64
CA LEU A 33 3.12 3.48 4.76
C LEU A 33 3.92 3.16 6.03
N ALA A 34 4.18 1.87 6.33
CA ALA A 34 4.98 1.44 7.48
C ALA A 34 6.45 1.88 7.34
N VAL A 35 7.00 1.85 6.12
CA VAL A 35 8.35 2.37 5.82
C VAL A 35 8.42 3.87 6.09
N ILE A 36 7.44 4.65 5.63
CA ILE A 36 7.38 6.10 5.89
C ILE A 36 7.23 6.35 7.39
N PHE A 37 6.22 5.74 8.03
CA PHE A 37 5.92 6.00 9.43
C PHE A 37 7.06 5.57 10.37
N GLY A 38 7.65 4.39 10.12
CA GLY A 38 8.71 3.84 10.96
C GLY A 38 9.97 4.70 11.03
N LEU A 39 10.19 5.55 10.02
CA LEU A 39 11.41 6.34 9.88
C LEU A 39 11.19 7.85 10.04
N LEU A 40 10.08 8.36 9.54
CA LEU A 40 9.76 9.79 9.62
C LEU A 40 8.82 10.12 10.78
N ARG A 41 8.18 9.12 11.39
CA ARG A 41 7.14 9.26 12.41
C ARG A 41 6.00 10.20 11.99
N VAL A 42 5.75 10.31 10.69
CA VAL A 42 4.68 11.14 10.10
C VAL A 42 3.59 10.24 9.57
N ILE A 43 2.35 10.51 9.97
CA ILE A 43 1.17 9.88 9.42
C ILE A 43 0.91 10.51 8.04
N ASN A 44 1.07 9.73 6.97
CA ASN A 44 0.95 10.21 5.59
C ASN A 44 -0.41 9.85 4.98
N PHE A 45 -1.39 10.75 5.08
CA PHE A 45 -2.69 10.57 4.40
C PHE A 45 -2.60 10.70 2.87
N ALA A 46 -1.56 11.39 2.35
CA ALA A 46 -1.34 11.48 0.90
C ALA A 46 -0.94 10.14 0.26
N HIS A 47 -0.68 9.11 1.08
CA HIS A 47 -0.30 7.78 0.57
C HIS A 47 -1.38 7.16 -0.32
N GLY A 48 -2.67 7.34 0.00
CA GLY A 48 -3.78 6.95 -0.86
C GLY A 48 -3.79 7.72 -2.20
N ALA A 49 -3.52 9.03 -2.16
CA ALA A 49 -3.38 9.82 -3.37
C ALA A 49 -2.17 9.39 -4.21
N GLN A 50 -1.06 8.99 -3.59
CA GLN A 50 0.12 8.45 -4.29
C GLN A 50 -0.19 7.12 -4.99
N TYR A 51 -1.01 6.27 -4.38
CA TYR A 51 -1.53 5.06 -5.03
C TYR A 51 -2.38 5.40 -6.26
N MET A 52 -3.31 6.33 -6.13
CA MET A 52 -4.10 6.84 -7.26
C MET A 52 -3.19 7.42 -8.36
N LEU A 53 -2.20 8.25 -7.99
CA LEU A 53 -1.23 8.81 -8.93
C LEU A 53 -0.48 7.72 -9.70
N GLY A 54 -0.14 6.60 -9.07
CA GLY A 54 0.48 5.46 -9.74
C GLY A 54 -0.38 4.88 -10.86
N ALA A 55 -1.67 4.66 -10.58
CA ALA A 55 -2.63 4.18 -11.56
C ALA A 55 -2.86 5.18 -12.71
N PHE A 56 -3.02 6.48 -12.39
CA PHE A 56 -3.15 7.53 -13.40
C PHE A 56 -1.88 7.71 -14.23
N THR A 57 -0.71 7.65 -13.60
CA THR A 57 0.56 7.73 -14.35
C THR A 57 0.68 6.59 -15.34
N ALA A 58 0.33 5.36 -14.96
CA ALA A 58 0.32 4.24 -15.90
C ALA A 58 -0.68 4.44 -17.05
N LEU A 59 -1.88 4.95 -16.75
CA LEU A 59 -2.90 5.26 -17.75
C LEU A 59 -2.41 6.34 -18.72
N LEU A 60 -1.83 7.43 -18.22
CA LEU A 60 -1.31 8.52 -19.05
C LEU A 60 -0.12 8.09 -19.90
N LEU A 61 0.79 7.30 -19.34
CA LEU A 61 1.92 6.71 -20.07
C LEU A 61 1.41 5.83 -21.24
N LEU A 62 0.34 5.07 -21.04
CA LEU A 62 -0.26 4.25 -22.09
C LEU A 62 -0.96 5.11 -23.14
N THR A 63 -1.83 6.03 -22.71
CA THR A 63 -2.70 6.79 -23.63
C THR A 63 -1.98 7.87 -24.41
N MET A 64 -1.00 8.55 -23.79
CA MET A 64 -0.26 9.65 -24.42
C MET A 64 1.08 9.21 -25.01
N GLY A 65 1.74 8.21 -24.41
CA GLY A 65 3.07 7.76 -24.78
C GLY A 65 3.13 6.38 -25.44
N GLY A 66 2.01 5.65 -25.55
CA GLY A 66 2.01 4.27 -26.05
C GLY A 66 2.86 3.30 -25.21
N VAL A 67 3.20 3.69 -23.97
CA VAL A 67 4.06 2.92 -23.07
C VAL A 67 3.32 1.68 -22.61
N ASN A 68 3.92 0.51 -22.81
CA ASN A 68 3.32 -0.75 -22.42
C ASN A 68 3.27 -0.90 -20.87
N TYR A 69 2.42 -1.83 -20.42
CA TYR A 69 2.22 -2.12 -18.98
C TYR A 69 3.53 -2.41 -18.22
N TRP A 70 4.43 -3.22 -18.80
CA TRP A 70 5.66 -3.64 -18.13
C TRP A 70 6.60 -2.48 -17.85
N LEU A 71 6.71 -1.55 -18.80
CA LEU A 71 7.50 -0.35 -18.63
C LEU A 71 6.80 0.64 -17.69
N ALA A 72 5.46 0.76 -17.76
CA ALA A 72 4.67 1.56 -16.82
C ALA A 72 4.80 1.07 -15.38
N LEU A 73 4.93 -0.26 -15.16
CA LEU A 73 5.14 -0.87 -13.85
C LEU A 73 6.45 -0.41 -13.16
N ILE A 74 7.42 0.06 -13.95
CA ILE A 74 8.70 0.61 -13.45
C ILE A 74 8.64 2.14 -13.44
N LEU A 75 8.19 2.76 -14.51
CA LEU A 75 8.24 4.23 -14.67
C LEU A 75 7.27 4.94 -13.72
N ALA A 76 6.06 4.43 -13.54
CA ALA A 76 5.08 5.09 -12.67
C ALA A 76 5.53 5.17 -11.20
N PRO A 77 6.07 4.09 -10.57
CA PRO A 77 6.68 4.18 -9.24
C PRO A 77 7.84 5.17 -9.16
N LEU A 78 8.67 5.25 -10.20
CA LEU A 78 9.79 6.20 -10.23
C LEU A 78 9.30 7.65 -10.32
N ILE A 79 8.33 7.93 -11.18
CA ILE A 79 7.75 9.27 -11.34
C ILE A 79 7.07 9.72 -10.06
N VAL A 80 6.22 8.87 -9.47
CA VAL A 80 5.49 9.21 -8.24
C VAL A 80 6.44 9.23 -7.03
N GLY A 81 7.45 8.35 -7.00
CA GLY A 81 8.51 8.39 -5.99
C GLY A 81 9.31 9.69 -6.05
N LEU A 82 9.69 10.14 -7.24
CA LEU A 82 10.35 11.44 -7.44
C LEU A 82 9.45 12.61 -7.02
N PHE A 83 8.18 12.59 -7.39
CA PHE A 83 7.19 13.57 -6.92
C PHE A 83 7.10 13.59 -5.39
N GLY A 84 7.06 12.41 -4.75
CA GLY A 84 7.11 12.27 -3.30
C GLY A 84 8.39 12.86 -2.70
N ALA A 85 9.55 12.58 -3.30
CA ALA A 85 10.83 13.15 -2.87
C ALA A 85 10.83 14.68 -2.91
N ILE A 86 10.27 15.27 -3.97
CA ILE A 86 10.15 16.72 -4.11
C ILE A 86 9.27 17.29 -3.00
N ILE A 87 8.09 16.71 -2.75
CA ILE A 87 7.18 17.15 -1.69
C ILE A 87 7.83 17.01 -0.32
N GLU A 88 8.47 15.89 -0.04
CA GLU A 88 9.18 15.71 1.23
C GLU A 88 10.25 16.78 1.41
N ARG A 89 11.13 16.95 0.42
CA ARG A 89 12.27 17.86 0.50
C ARG A 89 11.87 19.33 0.62
N THR A 90 10.81 19.76 -0.07
CA THR A 90 10.40 21.16 -0.15
C THR A 90 9.41 21.59 0.93
N MET A 91 8.53 20.68 1.34
CA MET A 91 7.39 20.99 2.21
C MET A 91 7.43 20.18 3.51
N LEU A 92 7.40 18.85 3.45
CA LEU A 92 7.21 18.02 4.64
C LEU A 92 8.40 18.10 5.59
N SER A 93 9.63 18.16 5.08
CA SER A 93 10.86 18.29 5.89
C SER A 93 10.87 19.52 6.80
N ARG A 94 10.15 20.59 6.42
CA ARG A 94 10.01 21.81 7.25
C ARG A 94 9.10 21.60 8.45
N LEU A 95 8.20 20.59 8.38
CA LEU A 95 7.22 20.30 9.41
C LEU A 95 7.74 19.32 10.48
N TYR A 96 8.88 18.64 10.25
CA TYR A 96 9.41 17.64 11.20
C TYR A 96 9.75 18.19 12.59
N LYS A 97 10.00 19.49 12.69
CA LYS A 97 10.30 20.18 13.96
C LYS A 97 9.05 20.70 14.68
N LEU A 98 7.89 20.63 14.03
CA LEU A 98 6.62 21.06 14.56
C LEU A 98 5.85 19.89 15.17
N ASP A 99 4.71 20.17 15.77
CA ASP A 99 3.82 19.12 16.25
C ASP A 99 3.39 18.19 15.12
N HIS A 100 3.26 16.90 15.42
CA HIS A 100 2.88 15.87 14.45
C HIS A 100 1.56 16.15 13.72
N LEU A 101 0.66 16.94 14.33
CA LEU A 101 -0.60 17.38 13.72
C LEU A 101 -0.39 18.19 12.45
N TYR A 102 0.67 19.02 12.37
CA TYR A 102 0.95 19.80 11.16
C TYR A 102 1.28 18.91 9.95
N GLY A 103 2.06 17.87 10.17
CA GLY A 103 2.38 16.88 9.13
C GLY A 103 1.13 16.13 8.67
N LEU A 104 0.28 15.73 9.62
CA LEU A 104 -0.99 15.05 9.33
C LEU A 104 -1.92 15.94 8.52
N LEU A 105 -2.17 17.18 8.96
CA LEU A 105 -3.03 18.14 8.25
C LEU A 105 -2.49 18.48 6.87
N PHE A 106 -1.18 18.65 6.73
CA PHE A 106 -0.54 18.89 5.44
C PHE A 106 -0.75 17.73 4.48
N THR A 107 -0.49 16.49 4.90
CA THR A 107 -0.64 15.32 4.03
C THR A 107 -2.10 15.04 3.69
N PHE A 108 -3.03 15.34 4.59
CA PHE A 108 -4.47 15.26 4.32
C PHE A 108 -4.91 16.33 3.30
N GLY A 109 -4.51 17.59 3.50
CA GLY A 109 -4.78 18.68 2.54
C GLY A 109 -4.17 18.39 1.16
N LEU A 110 -2.94 17.84 1.12
CA LEU A 110 -2.28 17.41 -0.11
C LEU A 110 -3.07 16.30 -0.82
N ALA A 111 -3.57 15.30 -0.08
CA ALA A 111 -4.40 14.24 -0.63
C ALA A 111 -5.65 14.81 -1.32
N LEU A 112 -6.37 15.71 -0.63
CA LEU A 112 -7.57 16.36 -1.17
C LEU A 112 -7.25 17.23 -2.39
N ALA A 113 -6.14 17.96 -2.39
CA ALA A 113 -5.73 18.79 -3.52
C ALA A 113 -5.40 17.93 -4.76
N ILE A 114 -4.67 16.83 -4.58
CA ILE A 114 -4.36 15.89 -5.67
C ILE A 114 -5.65 15.25 -6.18
N GLU A 115 -6.48 14.68 -5.30
CA GLU A 115 -7.75 14.04 -5.67
C GLU A 115 -8.68 15.02 -6.39
N GLY A 116 -8.86 16.23 -5.85
CA GLY A 116 -9.69 17.27 -6.45
C GLY A 116 -9.21 17.69 -7.83
N THR A 117 -7.89 17.81 -8.03
CA THR A 117 -7.27 18.13 -9.32
C THR A 117 -7.60 17.05 -10.36
N PHE A 118 -7.35 15.78 -10.02
CA PHE A 118 -7.64 14.69 -10.94
C PHE A 118 -9.15 14.53 -11.21
N ARG A 119 -9.99 14.76 -10.21
CA ARG A 119 -11.43 14.74 -10.36
C ARG A 119 -11.93 15.88 -11.28
N TYR A 120 -11.30 17.04 -11.24
CA TYR A 120 -11.64 18.16 -12.12
C TYR A 120 -11.33 17.83 -13.59
N PHE A 121 -10.16 17.23 -13.88
CA PHE A 121 -9.73 16.93 -15.24
C PHE A 121 -10.35 15.65 -15.83
N TYR A 122 -10.54 14.62 -15.00
CA TYR A 122 -10.95 13.27 -15.45
C TYR A 122 -12.34 12.86 -15.00
N GLY A 123 -13.03 13.69 -14.21
CA GLY A 123 -14.34 13.36 -13.66
C GLY A 123 -14.26 12.37 -12.48
N ALA A 124 -15.42 11.91 -12.02
CA ALA A 124 -15.52 10.96 -10.91
C ALA A 124 -15.58 9.49 -11.37
N SER A 125 -15.85 9.26 -12.66
CA SER A 125 -16.01 7.92 -13.23
C SER A 125 -14.68 7.20 -13.37
N GLY A 126 -14.68 5.87 -13.16
CA GLY A 126 -13.51 5.04 -13.40
C GLY A 126 -13.19 4.90 -14.89
N MET A 127 -11.91 4.98 -15.23
CA MET A 127 -11.41 4.77 -16.58
C MET A 127 -10.83 3.36 -16.70
N PRO A 128 -11.16 2.61 -17.77
CA PRO A 128 -10.65 1.27 -17.96
C PRO A 128 -9.15 1.29 -18.28
N TYR A 129 -8.41 0.38 -17.69
CA TYR A 129 -7.03 0.08 -18.04
C TYR A 129 -6.92 -1.41 -18.36
N ALA A 130 -6.51 -1.75 -19.57
CA ALA A 130 -6.46 -3.15 -20.00
C ALA A 130 -5.28 -3.90 -19.40
N ALA A 131 -5.51 -5.14 -18.98
CA ALA A 131 -4.42 -6.04 -18.62
C ALA A 131 -3.53 -6.32 -19.84
N PRO A 132 -2.21 -6.52 -19.66
CA PRO A 132 -1.31 -6.83 -20.78
C PRO A 132 -1.70 -8.17 -21.42
N GLY A 133 -1.54 -8.28 -22.74
CA GLY A 133 -1.94 -9.47 -23.50
C GLY A 133 -1.36 -10.79 -22.97
N ALA A 134 -0.14 -10.76 -22.43
CA ALA A 134 0.50 -11.94 -21.83
C ALA A 134 -0.20 -12.43 -20.54
N LEU A 135 -1.01 -11.60 -19.88
CA LEU A 135 -1.73 -11.91 -18.64
C LEU A 135 -3.26 -11.95 -18.84
N THR A 136 -3.71 -12.02 -20.10
CA THR A 136 -5.13 -12.22 -20.43
C THR A 136 -5.52 -13.70 -20.29
N GLY A 137 -6.82 -13.94 -20.06
CA GLY A 137 -7.35 -15.29 -19.88
C GLY A 137 -7.53 -15.66 -18.40
N ALA A 138 -7.92 -16.91 -18.18
CA ALA A 138 -8.16 -17.45 -16.86
C ALA A 138 -7.69 -18.91 -16.76
N VAL A 139 -7.19 -19.29 -15.59
CA VAL A 139 -6.83 -20.67 -15.26
C VAL A 139 -8.00 -21.29 -14.51
N ASN A 140 -8.38 -22.50 -14.92
CA ASN A 140 -9.39 -23.29 -14.22
C ASN A 140 -8.74 -24.01 -13.02
N LEU A 141 -9.09 -23.59 -11.81
CA LEU A 141 -8.61 -24.21 -10.56
C LEU A 141 -9.53 -25.34 -10.06
N GLY A 142 -10.54 -25.73 -10.86
CA GLY A 142 -11.52 -26.75 -10.48
C GLY A 142 -12.67 -26.21 -9.62
N PHE A 143 -12.40 -25.24 -8.75
CA PHE A 143 -13.41 -24.59 -7.91
C PHE A 143 -13.80 -23.18 -8.41
N MET A 144 -12.93 -22.53 -9.20
CA MET A 144 -13.21 -21.26 -9.86
C MET A 144 -12.28 -21.01 -11.04
N PHE A 145 -12.67 -20.10 -11.92
CA PHE A 145 -11.80 -19.54 -12.96
C PHE A 145 -11.05 -18.33 -12.39
N LEU A 146 -9.72 -18.46 -12.24
CA LEU A 146 -8.86 -17.37 -11.78
C LEU A 146 -8.33 -16.59 -12.98
N PRO A 147 -8.65 -15.28 -13.16
CA PRO A 147 -7.97 -14.44 -14.13
C PRO A 147 -6.45 -14.45 -13.89
N ILE A 148 -5.66 -14.72 -14.92
CA ILE A 148 -4.19 -14.82 -14.83
C ILE A 148 -3.60 -13.55 -14.23
N TYR A 149 -4.14 -12.39 -14.61
CA TYR A 149 -3.70 -11.10 -14.06
C TYR A 149 -3.81 -11.01 -12.53
N ARG A 150 -4.88 -11.53 -11.94
CA ARG A 150 -5.04 -11.54 -10.48
C ARG A 150 -4.01 -12.43 -9.78
N GLY A 151 -3.64 -13.55 -10.40
CA GLY A 151 -2.52 -14.37 -9.92
C GLY A 151 -1.19 -13.62 -9.99
N TRP A 152 -0.96 -12.90 -11.09
CA TRP A 152 0.21 -12.02 -11.23
C TRP A 152 0.29 -10.97 -10.13
N VAL A 153 -0.83 -10.31 -9.77
CA VAL A 153 -0.87 -9.33 -8.68
C VAL A 153 -0.34 -9.92 -7.37
N VAL A 154 -0.76 -11.13 -7.01
CA VAL A 154 -0.29 -11.81 -5.78
C VAL A 154 1.22 -12.07 -5.85
N ILE A 155 1.71 -12.61 -6.98
CA ILE A 155 3.13 -12.92 -7.16
C ILE A 155 3.97 -11.64 -7.11
N ALA A 156 3.58 -10.61 -7.87
CA ALA A 156 4.29 -9.34 -7.92
C ALA A 156 4.34 -8.66 -6.55
N SER A 157 3.22 -8.67 -5.81
CA SER A 157 3.17 -8.09 -4.47
C SER A 157 4.08 -8.83 -3.49
N LEU A 158 4.11 -10.16 -3.53
CA LEU A 158 5.00 -10.98 -2.69
C LEU A 158 6.47 -10.70 -3.00
N ILE A 159 6.85 -10.64 -4.28
CA ILE A 159 8.23 -10.34 -4.70
C ILE A 159 8.66 -8.96 -4.17
N VAL A 160 7.82 -7.94 -4.34
CA VAL A 160 8.14 -6.58 -3.89
C VAL A 160 8.16 -6.49 -2.37
N CYS A 161 7.18 -7.09 -1.68
CA CYS A 161 7.12 -7.11 -0.21
C CYS A 161 8.36 -7.79 0.39
N LEU A 162 8.74 -8.95 -0.11
CA LEU A 162 9.92 -9.69 0.36
C LEU A 162 11.22 -8.96 -0.02
N GLY A 163 11.28 -8.35 -1.21
CA GLY A 163 12.42 -7.56 -1.66
C GLY A 163 12.66 -6.33 -0.77
N VAL A 164 11.60 -5.58 -0.45
CA VAL A 164 11.70 -4.40 0.44
C VAL A 164 11.99 -4.83 1.88
N TRP A 165 11.37 -5.89 2.37
CA TRP A 165 11.70 -6.46 3.67
C TRP A 165 13.19 -6.83 3.75
N PHE A 166 13.72 -7.54 2.76
CA PHE A 166 15.13 -7.90 2.70
C PHE A 166 16.03 -6.65 2.64
N LEU A 167 15.67 -5.66 1.82
CA LEU A 167 16.42 -4.41 1.69
C LEU A 167 16.55 -3.68 3.03
N ILE A 168 15.46 -3.61 3.81
CA ILE A 168 15.44 -2.83 5.05
C ILE A 168 15.92 -3.66 6.25
N GLU A 169 15.57 -4.96 6.33
CA GLU A 169 15.97 -5.77 7.49
C GLU A 169 17.38 -6.35 7.39
N LYS A 170 17.87 -6.62 6.17
CA LYS A 170 19.09 -7.40 5.95
C LYS A 170 20.24 -6.60 5.35
N THR A 171 20.06 -5.30 5.03
CA THR A 171 21.12 -4.48 4.44
C THR A 171 21.58 -3.35 5.35
N LYS A 172 22.76 -2.77 5.02
CA LYS A 172 23.32 -1.59 5.72
C LYS A 172 22.37 -0.37 5.65
N LEU A 173 21.59 -0.24 4.55
CA LEU A 173 20.64 0.84 4.39
C LEU A 173 19.63 0.84 5.56
N GLY A 174 19.04 -0.30 5.87
CA GLY A 174 18.10 -0.40 6.99
C GLY A 174 18.75 -0.18 8.36
N ALA A 175 20.03 -0.57 8.54
CA ALA A 175 20.77 -0.26 9.77
C ALA A 175 20.95 1.25 9.95
N TYR A 176 21.33 1.98 8.89
CA TYR A 176 21.43 3.44 8.93
C TYR A 176 20.07 4.12 9.18
N LEU A 177 19.00 3.58 8.58
CA LEU A 177 17.64 4.07 8.77
C LEU A 177 17.23 3.95 10.23
N ARG A 178 17.37 2.78 10.85
CA ARG A 178 17.04 2.56 12.27
C ARG A 178 17.89 3.44 13.20
N ALA A 179 19.18 3.54 12.95
CA ALA A 179 20.05 4.42 13.72
C ALA A 179 19.66 5.90 13.61
N ALA A 180 19.24 6.35 12.41
CA ALA A 180 18.81 7.72 12.17
C ALA A 180 17.48 8.07 12.86
N THR A 181 16.61 7.09 13.14
CA THR A 181 15.38 7.31 13.91
C THR A 181 15.63 7.47 15.41
N GLU A 182 16.70 6.83 15.94
CA GLU A 182 17.07 6.94 17.35
C GLU A 182 17.85 8.23 17.63
N ASN A 183 18.91 8.47 16.86
CA ASN A 183 19.75 9.67 17.03
C ASN A 183 20.28 10.19 15.68
N PRO A 184 19.53 11.05 14.99
CA PRO A 184 19.92 11.58 13.69
C PRO A 184 21.23 12.41 13.75
N THR A 185 21.48 13.12 14.85
CA THR A 185 22.69 13.94 15.01
C THR A 185 23.95 13.07 15.12
N LEU A 186 23.87 12.00 15.88
CA LEU A 186 24.97 11.05 16.01
C LEU A 186 25.29 10.38 14.66
N VAL A 187 24.27 9.96 13.93
CA VAL A 187 24.43 9.32 12.60
C VAL A 187 25.04 10.30 11.59
N GLN A 188 24.68 11.58 11.64
CA GLN A 188 25.30 12.62 10.83
C GLN A 188 26.79 12.81 11.17
N SER A 189 27.18 12.70 12.44
CA SER A 189 28.58 12.79 12.86
C SER A 189 29.46 11.68 12.27
N PHE A 190 28.87 10.55 11.90
CA PHE A 190 29.52 9.47 11.16
C PHE A 190 29.53 9.67 9.63
N GLY A 191 29.16 10.86 9.14
CA GLY A 191 29.20 11.20 7.72
C GLY A 191 27.98 10.72 6.92
N VAL A 192 26.93 10.20 7.55
CA VAL A 192 25.71 9.78 6.85
C VAL A 192 24.80 10.99 6.63
N ASN A 193 24.39 11.20 5.38
CA ASN A 193 23.43 12.27 5.03
C ASN A 193 22.00 11.86 5.41
N VAL A 194 21.61 12.10 6.67
CA VAL A 194 20.28 11.76 7.20
C VAL A 194 19.14 12.44 6.44
N PRO A 195 19.18 13.74 6.07
CA PRO A 195 18.13 14.36 5.26
C PRO A 195 17.90 13.64 3.93
N LEU A 196 18.96 13.27 3.21
CA LEU A 196 18.83 12.51 1.97
C LEU A 196 18.21 11.13 2.22
N LEU A 197 18.59 10.48 3.32
CA LEU A 197 18.07 9.17 3.70
C LEU A 197 16.55 9.22 3.96
N LEU A 198 16.04 10.25 4.63
CA LEU A 198 14.62 10.47 4.86
C LEU A 198 13.87 10.73 3.54
N THR A 199 14.42 11.58 2.66
CA THR A 199 13.85 11.84 1.33
C THR A 199 13.74 10.56 0.51
N LEU A 200 14.80 9.75 0.46
CA LEU A 200 14.79 8.47 -0.27
C LEU A 200 13.79 7.47 0.32
N THR A 201 13.63 7.48 1.64
CA THR A 201 12.64 6.63 2.33
C THR A 201 11.21 7.03 1.97
N TYR A 202 10.92 8.32 1.97
CA TYR A 202 9.60 8.82 1.56
C TYR A 202 9.34 8.51 0.08
N ALA A 203 10.35 8.71 -0.78
CA ALA A 203 10.28 8.36 -2.20
C ALA A 203 10.01 6.87 -2.43
N LEU A 204 10.68 6.00 -1.67
CA LEU A 204 10.45 4.55 -1.71
C LEU A 204 9.01 4.20 -1.31
N GLY A 205 8.51 4.76 -0.21
CA GLY A 205 7.12 4.54 0.23
C GLY A 205 6.11 5.03 -0.80
N ALA A 206 6.29 6.24 -1.35
CA ALA A 206 5.45 6.79 -2.43
C ALA A 206 5.50 5.93 -3.69
N GLY A 207 6.69 5.43 -4.06
CA GLY A 207 6.89 4.52 -5.17
C GLY A 207 6.17 3.17 -4.97
N LEU A 208 6.18 2.63 -3.74
CA LEU A 208 5.45 1.41 -3.39
C LEU A 208 3.93 1.60 -3.50
N ALA A 209 3.41 2.75 -3.06
CA ALA A 209 2.00 3.08 -3.26
C ALA A 209 1.65 3.16 -4.75
N ALA A 210 2.50 3.83 -5.54
CA ALA A 210 2.30 3.92 -6.98
C ALA A 210 2.38 2.55 -7.68
N PHE A 211 3.31 1.69 -7.27
CA PHE A 211 3.40 0.32 -7.78
C PHE A 211 2.10 -0.46 -7.53
N ALA A 212 1.56 -0.38 -6.31
CA ALA A 212 0.26 -0.97 -5.99
C ALA A 212 -0.85 -0.37 -6.88
N GLY A 213 -0.79 0.94 -7.17
CA GLY A 213 -1.72 1.63 -8.06
C GLY A 213 -1.69 1.09 -9.50
N VAL A 214 -0.50 0.86 -10.05
CA VAL A 214 -0.34 0.25 -11.39
C VAL A 214 -0.91 -1.16 -11.42
N LEU A 215 -0.62 -1.98 -10.39
CA LEU A 215 -1.19 -3.32 -10.28
C LEU A 215 -2.72 -3.31 -10.14
N ALA A 216 -3.27 -2.28 -9.52
CA ALA A 216 -4.71 -2.16 -9.28
C ALA A 216 -5.50 -1.66 -10.50
N ALA A 217 -4.86 -0.91 -11.39
CA ALA A 217 -5.49 -0.29 -12.54
C ALA A 217 -6.33 -1.25 -13.42
N PRO A 218 -5.83 -2.45 -13.79
CA PRO A 218 -6.63 -3.42 -14.55
C PRO A 218 -7.70 -4.15 -13.73
N VAL A 219 -7.64 -4.09 -12.39
CA VAL A 219 -8.58 -4.81 -11.50
C VAL A 219 -9.76 -3.94 -11.11
N TYR A 220 -9.50 -2.66 -10.74
CA TYR A 220 -10.50 -1.78 -10.12
C TYR A 220 -10.88 -0.56 -10.97
N GLN A 221 -10.34 -0.42 -12.16
CA GLN A 221 -10.41 0.82 -12.96
C GLN A 221 -9.66 1.99 -12.30
N VAL A 222 -9.20 2.92 -13.11
CA VAL A 222 -8.48 4.11 -12.65
C VAL A 222 -9.47 5.22 -12.33
N SER A 223 -9.61 5.59 -11.07
CA SER A 223 -10.51 6.66 -10.65
C SER A 223 -9.87 7.57 -9.61
N PRO A 224 -10.26 8.85 -9.53
CA PRO A 224 -9.71 9.77 -8.54
C PRO A 224 -9.97 9.34 -7.08
N LEU A 225 -11.05 8.60 -6.83
CA LEU A 225 -11.45 8.17 -5.49
C LEU A 225 -10.82 6.85 -5.04
N MET A 226 -10.07 6.16 -5.92
CA MET A 226 -9.54 4.83 -5.60
C MET A 226 -8.58 4.82 -4.41
N GLY A 227 -7.90 5.93 -4.15
CA GLY A 227 -6.97 6.07 -3.03
C GLY A 227 -7.66 6.32 -1.70
N SER A 228 -8.63 7.24 -1.67
CA SER A 228 -9.39 7.59 -0.47
C SER A 228 -10.23 6.43 0.06
N ASN A 229 -10.71 5.56 -0.81
CA ASN A 229 -11.44 4.36 -0.41
C ASN A 229 -10.59 3.32 0.34
N LEU A 230 -9.28 3.27 0.06
CA LEU A 230 -8.38 2.26 0.63
C LEU A 230 -7.55 2.77 1.82
N ILE A 231 -7.28 4.06 1.91
CA ILE A 231 -6.32 4.60 2.88
C ILE A 231 -6.71 4.27 4.33
N ILE A 232 -7.99 4.27 4.66
CA ILE A 232 -8.47 3.97 6.02
C ILE A 232 -8.21 2.51 6.38
N ILE A 233 -8.43 1.58 5.44
CA ILE A 233 -8.12 0.15 5.61
C ILE A 233 -6.61 -0.05 5.78
N VAL A 234 -5.81 0.63 4.96
CA VAL A 234 -4.34 0.57 5.01
C VAL A 234 -3.81 1.05 6.37
N PHE A 235 -4.39 2.13 6.92
CA PHE A 235 -4.09 2.56 8.28
C PHE A 235 -4.42 1.50 9.32
N ALA A 236 -5.60 0.88 9.24
CA ALA A 236 -5.97 -0.19 10.15
C ALA A 236 -4.99 -1.36 10.08
N VAL A 237 -4.55 -1.75 8.88
CA VAL A 237 -3.54 -2.81 8.68
C VAL A 237 -2.21 -2.45 9.34
N VAL A 238 -1.71 -1.21 9.14
CA VAL A 238 -0.45 -0.75 9.75
C VAL A 238 -0.53 -0.71 11.26
N VAL A 239 -1.65 -0.26 11.82
CA VAL A 239 -1.89 -0.22 13.27
C VAL A 239 -1.94 -1.62 13.84
N VAL A 240 -2.70 -2.54 13.24
CA VAL A 240 -2.77 -3.94 13.67
C VAL A 240 -1.42 -4.64 13.53
N GLY A 241 -0.71 -4.39 12.44
CA GLY A 241 0.64 -4.94 12.20
C GLY A 241 1.70 -4.41 13.17
N GLY A 242 1.47 -3.23 13.73
CA GLY A 242 2.41 -2.47 14.55
C GLY A 242 3.07 -1.37 13.72
N MET A 243 2.86 -0.12 14.15
CA MET A 243 3.35 1.07 13.44
C MET A 243 4.88 1.03 13.29
N GLY A 244 5.35 1.04 12.04
CA GLY A 244 6.78 0.96 11.69
C GLY A 244 7.34 -0.47 11.58
N SER A 245 6.55 -1.52 11.83
CA SER A 245 6.94 -2.90 11.59
C SER A 245 6.70 -3.30 10.14
N ILE A 246 7.78 -3.49 9.38
CA ILE A 246 7.73 -3.88 7.96
C ILE A 246 7.12 -5.27 7.79
N LEU A 247 7.61 -6.24 8.56
CA LEU A 247 7.08 -7.59 8.53
C LEU A 247 5.62 -7.62 9.02
N GLY A 248 5.32 -6.82 10.06
CA GLY A 248 3.97 -6.66 10.58
C GLY A 248 2.99 -6.17 9.51
N ALA A 249 3.35 -5.13 8.78
CA ALA A 249 2.52 -4.58 7.70
C ALA A 249 2.23 -5.62 6.59
N ILE A 250 3.24 -6.38 6.17
CA ILE A 250 3.10 -7.41 5.15
C ILE A 250 2.16 -8.53 5.61
N VAL A 251 2.48 -9.15 6.76
CA VAL A 251 1.73 -10.30 7.28
C VAL A 251 0.29 -9.91 7.59
N THR A 252 0.10 -8.77 8.26
CA THR A 252 -1.25 -8.29 8.62
C THR A 252 -2.06 -7.91 7.39
N GLY A 253 -1.44 -7.32 6.36
CA GLY A 253 -2.10 -7.00 5.10
C GLY A 253 -2.71 -8.24 4.44
N TYR A 254 -1.92 -9.30 4.29
CA TYR A 254 -2.42 -10.57 3.76
C TYR A 254 -3.45 -11.23 4.68
N LEU A 255 -3.19 -11.25 5.98
CA LEU A 255 -4.09 -11.86 6.96
C LEU A 255 -5.47 -11.20 6.97
N LEU A 256 -5.51 -9.86 7.05
CA LEU A 256 -6.77 -9.12 7.07
C LEU A 256 -7.53 -9.21 5.75
N GLY A 257 -6.82 -9.28 4.61
CA GLY A 257 -7.45 -9.56 3.33
C GLY A 257 -8.13 -10.94 3.30
N VAL A 258 -7.46 -11.96 3.81
CA VAL A 258 -8.04 -13.32 3.95
C VAL A 258 -9.23 -13.33 4.90
N VAL A 259 -9.12 -12.66 6.04
CA VAL A 259 -10.24 -12.53 7.01
C VAL A 259 -11.43 -11.82 6.38
N GLU A 260 -11.22 -10.74 5.65
CA GLU A 260 -12.28 -10.05 4.90
C GLU A 260 -12.96 -11.00 3.90
N GLY A 261 -12.17 -11.76 3.12
CA GLY A 261 -12.68 -12.76 2.18
C GLY A 261 -13.51 -13.85 2.85
N LEU A 262 -13.04 -14.37 3.99
CA LEU A 262 -13.81 -15.35 4.79
C LEU A 262 -15.09 -14.74 5.36
N THR A 263 -15.02 -13.51 5.86
CA THR A 263 -16.20 -12.82 6.41
C THR A 263 -17.27 -12.65 5.34
N LYS A 264 -16.90 -12.39 4.07
CA LYS A 264 -17.84 -12.33 2.94
C LYS A 264 -18.61 -13.63 2.71
N VAL A 265 -18.04 -14.78 3.09
CA VAL A 265 -18.72 -16.08 2.97
C VAL A 265 -19.75 -16.29 4.06
N PHE A 266 -19.37 -15.99 5.31
CA PHE A 266 -20.21 -16.31 6.49
C PHE A 266 -21.18 -15.19 6.83
N TYR A 267 -20.74 -13.93 6.73
CA TYR A 267 -21.53 -12.75 7.08
C TYR A 267 -21.15 -11.55 6.20
N PRO A 268 -21.65 -11.48 4.96
CA PRO A 268 -21.26 -10.47 3.96
C PRO A 268 -21.36 -9.03 4.45
N GLU A 269 -22.36 -8.71 5.25
CA GLU A 269 -22.64 -7.36 5.75
C GLU A 269 -21.55 -6.85 6.70
N ALA A 270 -20.88 -7.76 7.44
CA ALA A 270 -19.79 -7.42 8.35
C ALA A 270 -18.42 -7.31 7.65
N SER A 271 -18.31 -7.68 6.38
CA SER A 271 -17.01 -7.75 5.69
C SER A 271 -16.27 -6.41 5.64
N ASN A 272 -16.99 -5.29 5.53
CA ASN A 272 -16.40 -3.95 5.53
C ASN A 272 -16.02 -3.45 6.94
N ILE A 273 -16.53 -4.09 7.99
CA ILE A 273 -16.36 -3.66 9.39
C ILE A 273 -15.34 -4.53 10.11
N VAL A 274 -15.17 -5.79 9.71
CA VAL A 274 -14.37 -6.79 10.41
C VAL A 274 -12.93 -6.34 10.66
N ILE A 275 -12.31 -5.65 9.70
CA ILE A 275 -10.94 -5.14 9.83
C ILE A 275 -10.84 -4.14 10.98
N PHE A 276 -11.83 -3.25 11.12
CA PHE A 276 -11.85 -2.24 12.18
C PHE A 276 -12.18 -2.86 13.55
N VAL A 277 -13.02 -3.89 13.60
CA VAL A 277 -13.28 -4.66 14.83
C VAL A 277 -12.00 -5.35 15.30
N ILE A 278 -11.27 -6.00 14.39
CA ILE A 278 -9.98 -6.62 14.72
C ILE A 278 -8.98 -5.57 15.19
N MET A 279 -8.92 -4.40 14.51
CA MET A 279 -8.06 -3.30 14.93
C MET A 279 -8.38 -2.85 16.37
N ALA A 280 -9.66 -2.65 16.71
CA ALA A 280 -10.06 -2.26 18.05
C ALA A 280 -9.66 -3.32 19.09
N ILE A 281 -9.88 -4.60 18.81
CA ILE A 281 -9.50 -5.71 19.69
C ILE A 281 -7.98 -5.74 19.89
N VAL A 282 -7.21 -5.64 18.81
CA VAL A 282 -5.74 -5.65 18.87
C VAL A 282 -5.22 -4.48 19.69
N LEU A 283 -5.74 -3.27 19.48
CA LEU A 283 -5.32 -2.08 20.25
C LEU A 283 -5.62 -2.19 21.74
N ILE A 284 -6.73 -2.83 22.12
CA ILE A 284 -7.06 -3.08 23.53
C ILE A 284 -6.10 -4.10 24.17
N LEU A 285 -5.77 -5.16 23.41
CA LEU A 285 -4.95 -6.27 23.94
C LEU A 285 -3.44 -6.00 23.81
N ARG A 286 -3.02 -5.33 22.72
CA ARG A 286 -1.64 -4.98 22.40
C ARG A 286 -1.57 -3.61 21.73
N PRO A 287 -1.46 -2.51 22.50
CA PRO A 287 -1.40 -1.14 21.95
C PRO A 287 -0.28 -0.91 20.94
N ALA A 288 0.82 -1.65 21.03
CA ALA A 288 1.93 -1.59 20.06
C ALA A 288 1.64 -2.31 18.72
N GLY A 289 0.50 -3.02 18.59
CA GLY A 289 0.20 -3.90 17.47
C GLY A 289 0.83 -5.29 17.61
N LEU A 290 0.52 -6.20 16.66
CA LEU A 290 0.94 -7.61 16.75
C LEU A 290 2.46 -7.80 16.68
N PHE A 291 3.16 -6.97 15.90
CA PHE A 291 4.61 -7.02 15.68
C PHE A 291 5.33 -5.73 16.10
N GLY A 292 4.63 -4.82 16.80
CA GLY A 292 5.22 -3.63 17.37
C GLY A 292 6.18 -3.99 18.52
N LYS A 293 7.18 -3.14 18.75
CA LYS A 293 8.03 -3.23 19.95
C LYS A 293 7.34 -2.43 21.04
N ASP A 294 7.22 -3.02 22.22
CA ASP A 294 6.81 -2.28 23.41
C ASP A 294 7.84 -1.18 23.67
N ALA A 295 7.38 0.06 23.88
CA ALA A 295 8.22 1.23 24.08
C ALA A 295 8.82 1.25 25.49
#